data_a6328e780e9a2af5cc83138f2e67270e
#
_entry.id   a6328e780e9a2af5cc83138f2e67270e
#
_cell.length_a   1.000
_cell.length_b   1.000
_cell.length_c   1.000
_cell.angle_alpha   90.00
_cell.angle_beta   90.00
_cell.angle_gamma   90.00
#
_symmetry.space_group_name_H-M   'P 1'
#
loop_
_entity.id
_entity.type
_entity.pdbx_description
1 polymer ?
#
loop_
_entity_poly.entity_id
_entity_poly.type
_entity_poly.pdbx_seq_one_letter_code
_entity_poly.pdbx_strand_id
1 'polypeptide(L)'
;MKKEKAPLGLYIHIPFCRQKCAYCDFYSLPSREDKMDAYTDALIRHIREVAPRTESHRVDTVYFGGGTPSYLGAERLRSILRAVMKGCPVTRDAEITLEANPDSACDIKALRTLHRAGFNRLSLGVQSADDGLLRAIGRIHTFAQVQQSVTAARKAGFRNVSMDLIYGLPGQTMQQWEDTLSAVIALAPEHISCYGLKLEPGTPLYERRLEETFPDDDAQADMYLYAVTALEQNGYGQYEISNFAKPPQPEVLADAGVRRLRPRRPLRFRRRAVRLCPGSGRVHRRQADPLRVGERRHIDPRLRIRHAVPAHGGGHRQPVFRDDVPPAVPAHGGAARAV
;
A
#
# COMPACT_ATOMS: atom_id res chain seq x y z
N MET A 1 -31.48 -22.75 -7.73
CA MET A 1 -30.82 -21.45 -7.41
C MET A 1 -29.33 -21.59 -7.76
N LYS A 2 -28.81 -20.73 -8.66
CA LYS A 2 -27.35 -20.71 -8.92
C LYS A 2 -26.65 -20.21 -7.65
N LYS A 3 -25.77 -21.01 -7.10
CA LYS A 3 -24.97 -20.64 -5.91
C LYS A 3 -24.16 -19.38 -6.24
N GLU A 4 -24.30 -18.32 -5.45
CA GLU A 4 -23.55 -17.07 -5.65
C GLU A 4 -22.05 -17.35 -5.55
N LYS A 5 -21.28 -16.93 -6.56
CA LYS A 5 -19.83 -17.15 -6.59
C LYS A 5 -19.16 -16.32 -5.49
N ALA A 6 -18.20 -16.91 -4.78
CA ALA A 6 -17.45 -16.22 -3.73
C ALA A 6 -16.60 -15.09 -4.33
N PRO A 7 -16.46 -13.92 -3.66
CA PRO A 7 -15.62 -12.82 -4.10
C PRO A 7 -14.13 -13.20 -4.03
N LEU A 8 -13.34 -12.71 -4.99
CA LEU A 8 -11.90 -12.91 -5.12
C LEU A 8 -11.23 -11.60 -5.51
N GLY A 9 -10.16 -11.22 -4.78
CA GLY A 9 -9.25 -10.16 -5.18
C GLY A 9 -8.05 -10.73 -5.93
N LEU A 10 -7.65 -10.10 -7.04
CA LEU A 10 -6.42 -10.41 -7.75
C LEU A 10 -5.35 -9.35 -7.43
N TYR A 11 -4.17 -9.80 -7.02
CA TYR A 11 -2.99 -8.94 -6.87
C TYR A 11 -1.98 -9.25 -7.98
N ILE A 12 -1.67 -8.24 -8.78
CA ILE A 12 -0.71 -8.29 -9.88
C ILE A 12 0.57 -7.58 -9.43
N HIS A 13 1.61 -8.35 -9.17
CA HIS A 13 2.88 -7.76 -8.73
C HIS A 13 3.69 -7.23 -9.90
N ILE A 14 4.09 -5.96 -9.85
CA ILE A 14 4.97 -5.30 -10.83
C ILE A 14 6.22 -4.83 -10.09
N PRO A 15 7.36 -5.54 -10.19
CA PRO A 15 8.52 -5.28 -9.33
C PRO A 15 9.40 -4.11 -9.77
N PHE A 16 9.07 -3.39 -10.82
CA PHE A 16 9.97 -2.38 -11.39
C PHE A 16 9.82 -1.03 -10.70
N CYS A 17 10.98 -0.40 -10.41
CA CYS A 17 11.08 0.98 -9.93
C CYS A 17 12.15 1.70 -10.75
N ARG A 18 12.00 3.02 -10.95
CA ARG A 18 13.10 3.83 -11.50
C ARG A 18 14.26 3.86 -10.51
N GLN A 19 13.95 4.08 -9.23
CA GLN A 19 14.89 4.09 -8.12
C GLN A 19 14.24 3.44 -6.90
N LYS A 20 15.02 2.74 -6.06
CA LYS A 20 14.55 2.22 -4.78
C LYS A 20 14.65 3.30 -3.71
N CYS A 21 13.54 3.58 -3.03
CA CYS A 21 13.50 4.53 -1.92
C CYS A 21 14.30 4.01 -0.72
N ALA A 22 14.85 4.92 0.07
CA ALA A 22 15.74 4.56 1.18
C ALA A 22 15.05 3.76 2.31
N TYR A 23 13.73 3.85 2.44
CA TYR A 23 12.93 3.16 3.48
C TYR A 23 12.29 1.85 2.99
N CYS A 24 12.32 1.58 1.67
CA CYS A 24 11.47 0.54 1.07
C CYS A 24 12.11 -0.85 1.19
N ASP A 25 11.42 -1.80 1.82
CA ASP A 25 11.79 -3.20 1.91
C ASP A 25 11.07 -4.10 0.89
N PHE A 26 10.13 -3.54 0.11
CA PHE A 26 9.39 -4.31 -0.89
C PHE A 26 10.32 -4.90 -1.95
N TYR A 27 9.97 -6.11 -2.39
CA TYR A 27 10.66 -6.74 -3.50
C TYR A 27 10.49 -5.89 -4.77
N SER A 28 11.59 -5.29 -5.21
CA SER A 28 11.62 -4.44 -6.41
C SER A 28 12.95 -4.58 -7.16
N LEU A 29 12.91 -4.27 -8.44
CA LEU A 29 14.02 -4.33 -9.39
C LEU A 29 14.25 -2.90 -9.94
N PRO A 30 15.09 -2.10 -9.28
CA PRO A 30 15.37 -0.74 -9.74
C PRO A 30 16.19 -0.78 -11.04
N SER A 31 15.92 0.18 -11.95
CA SER A 31 16.70 0.37 -13.19
C SER A 31 16.87 -0.90 -14.02
N ARG A 32 15.80 -1.69 -14.19
CA ARG A 32 15.79 -2.95 -14.93
C ARG A 32 14.79 -2.94 -16.09
N GLU A 33 14.80 -1.86 -16.87
CA GLU A 33 13.95 -1.71 -18.07
C GLU A 33 14.19 -2.82 -19.09
N ASP A 34 15.42 -3.34 -19.14
CA ASP A 34 15.84 -4.48 -19.96
C ASP A 34 15.00 -5.75 -19.71
N LYS A 35 14.37 -5.86 -18.55
CA LYS A 35 13.54 -7.02 -18.14
C LYS A 35 12.05 -6.82 -18.37
N MET A 36 11.57 -5.60 -18.64
CA MET A 36 10.14 -5.27 -18.62
C MET A 36 9.32 -6.05 -19.65
N ASP A 37 9.83 -6.23 -20.87
CA ASP A 37 9.12 -6.95 -21.93
C ASP A 37 9.04 -8.45 -21.60
N ALA A 38 10.18 -9.06 -21.28
CA ALA A 38 10.23 -10.48 -20.93
C ALA A 38 9.37 -10.78 -19.68
N TYR A 39 9.34 -9.87 -18.69
CA TYR A 39 8.49 -9.97 -17.51
C TYR A 39 7.01 -9.90 -17.88
N THR A 40 6.63 -8.93 -18.72
CA THR A 40 5.24 -8.75 -19.18
C THR A 40 4.73 -10.00 -19.87
N ASP A 41 5.52 -10.57 -20.78
CA ASP A 41 5.15 -11.81 -21.49
C ASP A 41 5.03 -13.00 -20.54
N ALA A 42 5.96 -13.14 -19.60
CA ALA A 42 5.92 -14.20 -18.59
C ALA A 42 4.69 -14.06 -17.67
N LEU A 43 4.36 -12.83 -17.25
CA LEU A 43 3.19 -12.53 -16.42
C LEU A 43 1.89 -12.84 -17.16
N ILE A 44 1.79 -12.48 -18.44
CA ILE A 44 0.61 -12.79 -19.28
C ILE A 44 0.44 -14.31 -19.43
N ARG A 45 1.53 -15.08 -19.64
CA ARG A 45 1.46 -16.54 -19.66
C ARG A 45 0.97 -17.08 -18.32
N HIS A 46 1.55 -16.62 -17.22
CA HIS A 46 1.14 -17.04 -15.86
C HIS A 46 -0.33 -16.73 -15.56
N ILE A 47 -0.83 -15.55 -15.96
CA ILE A 47 -2.25 -15.20 -15.83
C ILE A 47 -3.11 -16.23 -16.57
N ARG A 48 -2.77 -16.61 -17.80
CA ARG A 48 -3.51 -17.61 -18.58
C ARG A 48 -3.52 -19.00 -17.93
N GLU A 49 -2.39 -19.39 -17.32
CA GLU A 49 -2.26 -20.68 -16.61
C GLU A 49 -3.12 -20.74 -15.34
N VAL A 50 -3.23 -19.64 -14.59
CA VAL A 50 -3.96 -19.64 -13.33
C VAL A 50 -5.42 -19.21 -13.47
N ALA A 51 -5.80 -18.58 -14.57
CA ALA A 51 -7.17 -18.12 -14.83
C ALA A 51 -8.25 -19.18 -14.60
N PRO A 52 -8.11 -20.47 -15.05
CA PRO A 52 -9.11 -21.50 -14.81
C PRO A 52 -9.40 -21.74 -13.31
N ARG A 53 -8.42 -21.49 -12.42
CA ARG A 53 -8.61 -21.64 -10.97
C ARG A 53 -9.54 -20.57 -10.37
N THR A 54 -9.84 -19.51 -11.11
CA THR A 54 -10.71 -18.42 -10.67
C THR A 54 -12.17 -18.60 -11.07
N GLU A 55 -12.51 -19.56 -11.92
CA GLU A 55 -13.85 -19.75 -12.53
C GLU A 55 -14.97 -19.93 -11.50
N SER A 56 -14.68 -20.53 -10.35
CA SER A 56 -15.65 -20.73 -9.27
C SER A 56 -15.89 -19.45 -8.42
N HIS A 57 -15.18 -18.38 -8.72
CA HIS A 57 -15.24 -17.09 -8.00
C HIS A 57 -15.80 -15.99 -8.91
N ARG A 58 -16.06 -14.82 -8.32
CA ARG A 58 -16.22 -13.55 -9.03
C ARG A 58 -15.07 -12.64 -8.62
N VAL A 59 -14.38 -12.07 -9.59
CA VAL A 59 -13.28 -11.13 -9.32
C VAL A 59 -13.89 -9.73 -9.24
N ASP A 60 -13.91 -9.15 -8.04
CA ASP A 60 -14.47 -7.82 -7.77
C ASP A 60 -13.39 -6.76 -7.50
N THR A 61 -12.11 -7.17 -7.34
CA THR A 61 -10.98 -6.26 -7.25
C THR A 61 -9.78 -6.81 -8.01
N VAL A 62 -9.05 -5.92 -8.72
CA VAL A 62 -7.76 -6.20 -9.33
C VAL A 62 -6.79 -5.09 -8.92
N TYR A 63 -5.70 -5.44 -8.27
CA TYR A 63 -4.74 -4.50 -7.74
C TYR A 63 -3.36 -4.70 -8.37
N PHE A 64 -2.86 -3.67 -9.06
CA PHE A 64 -1.51 -3.64 -9.60
C PHE A 64 -0.60 -2.88 -8.64
N GLY A 65 0.31 -3.59 -7.98
CA GLY A 65 1.19 -3.05 -6.96
C GLY A 65 2.57 -3.68 -6.94
N GLY A 66 3.38 -3.28 -5.97
CA GLY A 66 4.68 -3.89 -5.66
C GLY A 66 5.86 -2.92 -5.69
N GLY A 67 6.44 -2.64 -6.83
CA GLY A 67 7.43 -1.58 -7.03
C GLY A 67 6.73 -0.27 -7.38
N THR A 68 6.78 0.10 -8.65
CA THR A 68 6.06 1.24 -9.22
C THR A 68 5.38 0.79 -10.52
N PRO A 69 4.16 0.23 -10.45
CA PRO A 69 3.49 -0.29 -11.64
C PRO A 69 3.40 0.70 -12.80
N SER A 70 3.14 1.99 -12.53
CA SER A 70 3.09 3.03 -13.57
C SER A 70 4.39 3.16 -14.37
N TYR A 71 5.53 2.81 -13.79
CA TYR A 71 6.83 2.82 -14.46
C TYR A 71 6.97 1.75 -15.55
N LEU A 72 6.19 0.65 -15.47
CA LEU A 72 6.16 -0.38 -16.51
C LEU A 72 5.68 0.15 -17.87
N GLY A 73 4.91 1.24 -17.86
CA GLY A 73 4.39 1.89 -19.05
C GLY A 73 2.98 1.41 -19.45
N ALA A 74 2.19 2.34 -20.02
CA ALA A 74 0.76 2.16 -20.25
C ALA A 74 0.43 0.96 -21.16
N GLU A 75 1.22 0.72 -22.22
CA GLU A 75 0.93 -0.34 -23.18
C GLU A 75 1.13 -1.74 -22.59
N ARG A 76 2.19 -1.94 -21.78
CA ARG A 76 2.43 -3.21 -21.08
C ARG A 76 1.34 -3.48 -20.03
N LEU A 77 1.00 -2.46 -19.23
CA LEU A 77 -0.09 -2.55 -18.25
C LEU A 77 -1.43 -2.87 -18.91
N ARG A 78 -1.75 -2.22 -20.03
CA ARG A 78 -2.95 -2.49 -20.82
C ARG A 78 -2.98 -3.95 -21.32
N SER A 79 -1.84 -4.47 -21.77
CA SER A 79 -1.72 -5.85 -22.26
C SER A 79 -1.93 -6.86 -21.14
N ILE A 80 -1.37 -6.61 -19.95
CA ILE A 80 -1.54 -7.45 -18.75
C ILE A 80 -3.02 -7.41 -18.31
N LEU A 81 -3.62 -6.22 -18.18
CA LEU A 81 -5.02 -6.10 -17.78
C LEU A 81 -5.96 -6.79 -18.78
N ARG A 82 -5.68 -6.68 -20.08
CA ARG A 82 -6.45 -7.41 -21.11
C ARG A 82 -6.38 -8.93 -20.89
N ALA A 83 -5.22 -9.48 -20.51
CA ALA A 83 -5.10 -10.90 -20.20
C ALA A 83 -5.93 -11.30 -18.97
N VAL A 84 -5.95 -10.46 -17.92
CA VAL A 84 -6.80 -10.65 -16.73
C VAL A 84 -8.28 -10.64 -17.12
N MET A 85 -8.73 -9.59 -17.84
CA MET A 85 -10.14 -9.44 -18.23
C MET A 85 -10.62 -10.58 -19.15
N LYS A 86 -9.72 -11.17 -19.95
CA LYS A 86 -10.02 -12.26 -20.85
C LYS A 86 -10.09 -13.61 -20.16
N GLY A 87 -9.23 -13.82 -19.14
CA GLY A 87 -9.05 -15.11 -18.49
C GLY A 87 -9.83 -15.29 -17.20
N CYS A 88 -10.09 -14.22 -16.47
CA CYS A 88 -10.70 -14.28 -15.14
C CYS A 88 -12.13 -13.70 -15.15
N PRO A 89 -13.04 -14.19 -14.30
CA PRO A 89 -14.43 -13.72 -14.23
C PRO A 89 -14.52 -12.39 -13.47
N VAL A 90 -13.91 -11.35 -14.06
CA VAL A 90 -13.91 -9.98 -13.51
C VAL A 90 -15.31 -9.40 -13.67
N THR A 91 -15.85 -8.86 -12.58
CA THR A 91 -17.19 -8.23 -12.60
C THR A 91 -17.12 -6.89 -13.31
N ARG A 92 -18.26 -6.44 -13.86
CA ARG A 92 -18.33 -5.17 -14.60
C ARG A 92 -18.04 -3.95 -13.72
N ASP A 93 -18.37 -4.06 -12.44
CA ASP A 93 -18.16 -3.03 -11.40
C ASP A 93 -16.90 -3.25 -10.56
N ALA A 94 -15.96 -4.09 -11.04
CA ALA A 94 -14.73 -4.36 -10.33
C ALA A 94 -13.89 -3.10 -10.13
N GLU A 95 -13.30 -2.95 -8.94
CA GLU A 95 -12.27 -1.95 -8.70
C GLU A 95 -10.94 -2.44 -9.30
N ILE A 96 -10.37 -1.65 -10.21
CA ILE A 96 -9.09 -1.95 -10.86
C ILE A 96 -8.11 -0.84 -10.52
N THR A 97 -7.25 -1.11 -9.54
CA THR A 97 -6.30 -0.16 -8.96
C THR A 97 -4.93 -0.26 -9.62
N LEU A 98 -4.32 0.89 -9.86
CA LEU A 98 -2.93 1.05 -10.27
C LEU A 98 -2.17 1.88 -9.23
N GLU A 99 -1.09 1.32 -8.67
CA GLU A 99 -0.11 2.12 -7.93
C GLU A 99 0.77 2.92 -8.89
N ALA A 100 1.05 4.16 -8.53
CA ALA A 100 1.87 5.06 -9.30
C ALA A 100 2.71 5.99 -8.42
N ASN A 101 3.89 6.35 -8.93
CA ASN A 101 4.64 7.47 -8.39
C ASN A 101 4.37 8.73 -9.20
N PRO A 102 4.39 9.93 -8.59
CA PRO A 102 4.13 11.18 -9.29
C PRO A 102 5.03 11.42 -10.51
N ASP A 103 6.31 11.01 -10.45
CA ASP A 103 7.24 11.14 -11.57
C ASP A 103 6.84 10.33 -12.83
N SER A 104 6.04 9.29 -12.68
CA SER A 104 5.55 8.44 -13.77
C SER A 104 4.06 8.61 -14.09
N ALA A 105 3.35 9.48 -13.35
CA ALA A 105 1.91 9.69 -13.47
C ALA A 105 1.52 11.09 -14.00
N CYS A 106 2.45 11.84 -14.56
CA CYS A 106 2.18 13.18 -15.12
C CYS A 106 1.71 13.15 -16.59
N ASP A 107 1.89 12.04 -17.31
CA ASP A 107 1.49 11.94 -18.72
C ASP A 107 -0.01 11.62 -18.86
N ILE A 108 -0.78 12.64 -19.23
CA ILE A 108 -2.22 12.52 -19.46
C ILE A 108 -2.58 11.52 -20.58
N LYS A 109 -1.72 11.34 -21.61
CA LYS A 109 -2.01 10.39 -22.70
C LYS A 109 -1.86 8.95 -22.18
N ALA A 110 -0.80 8.68 -21.40
CA ALA A 110 -0.61 7.40 -20.76
C ALA A 110 -1.75 7.07 -19.79
N LEU A 111 -2.13 8.02 -18.92
CA LEU A 111 -3.25 7.84 -17.98
C LEU A 111 -4.59 7.64 -18.70
N ARG A 112 -4.86 8.34 -19.80
CA ARG A 112 -6.05 8.11 -20.64
C ARG A 112 -6.07 6.70 -21.24
N THR A 113 -4.93 6.20 -21.69
CA THR A 113 -4.81 4.84 -22.22
C THR A 113 -5.14 3.82 -21.16
N LEU A 114 -4.63 4.02 -19.93
CA LEU A 114 -4.89 3.16 -18.78
C LEU A 114 -6.36 3.21 -18.35
N HIS A 115 -6.93 4.41 -18.23
CA HIS A 115 -8.34 4.57 -17.87
C HIS A 115 -9.28 3.90 -18.89
N ARG A 116 -9.03 4.09 -20.20
CA ARG A 116 -9.79 3.42 -21.28
C ARG A 116 -9.60 1.91 -21.30
N ALA A 117 -8.47 1.40 -20.79
CA ALA A 117 -8.23 -0.03 -20.66
C ALA A 117 -9.03 -0.67 -19.50
N GLY A 118 -9.55 0.15 -18.57
CA GLY A 118 -10.38 -0.30 -17.46
C GLY A 118 -9.83 0.00 -16.06
N PHE A 119 -8.63 0.61 -15.94
CA PHE A 119 -8.16 1.09 -14.64
C PHE A 119 -9.09 2.23 -14.17
N ASN A 120 -9.67 2.09 -12.98
CA ASN A 120 -10.64 3.04 -12.45
C ASN A 120 -10.25 3.65 -11.09
N ARG A 121 -9.17 3.18 -10.47
CA ARG A 121 -8.57 3.76 -9.26
C ARG A 121 -7.06 3.95 -9.43
N LEU A 122 -6.54 5.10 -9.01
CA LEU A 122 -5.12 5.42 -9.01
C LEU A 122 -4.65 5.64 -7.56
N SER A 123 -3.59 4.94 -7.11
CA SER A 123 -2.96 5.16 -5.81
C SER A 123 -1.60 5.83 -6.02
N LEU A 124 -1.45 7.06 -5.51
CA LEU A 124 -0.25 7.87 -5.67
C LEU A 124 0.61 7.84 -4.41
N GLY A 125 1.84 7.39 -4.53
CA GLY A 125 2.83 7.45 -3.45
C GLY A 125 3.36 8.87 -3.25
N VAL A 126 2.63 9.71 -2.53
CA VAL A 126 2.97 11.12 -2.27
C VAL A 126 4.02 11.25 -1.19
N GLN A 127 3.84 10.57 -0.10
CA GLN A 127 4.63 10.48 1.13
C GLN A 127 4.68 11.78 1.94
N SER A 128 5.04 12.92 1.35
CA SER A 128 5.08 14.25 1.99
C SER A 128 4.83 15.36 0.97
N ALA A 129 4.40 16.53 1.44
CA ALA A 129 4.37 17.76 0.65
C ALA A 129 5.68 18.56 0.76
N ASP A 130 6.59 18.18 1.64
CA ASP A 130 7.91 18.81 1.79
C ASP A 130 8.95 18.11 0.92
N ASP A 131 9.50 18.83 -0.05
CA ASP A 131 10.50 18.31 -0.98
C ASP A 131 11.84 17.97 -0.28
N GLY A 132 12.14 18.56 0.88
CA GLY A 132 13.30 18.21 1.71
C GLY A 132 13.14 16.83 2.32
N LEU A 133 11.99 16.56 2.93
CA LEU A 133 11.64 15.26 3.48
C LEU A 133 11.57 14.18 2.39
N LEU A 134 11.04 14.50 1.22
CA LEU A 134 11.03 13.57 0.08
C LEU A 134 12.45 13.17 -0.32
N ARG A 135 13.38 14.12 -0.43
CA ARG A 135 14.80 13.83 -0.74
C ARG A 135 15.46 12.99 0.35
N ALA A 136 15.20 13.27 1.63
CA ALA A 136 15.76 12.54 2.76
C ALA A 136 15.44 11.04 2.72
N ILE A 137 14.25 10.68 2.23
CA ILE A 137 13.80 9.28 2.08
C ILE A 137 14.07 8.69 0.69
N GLY A 138 14.82 9.38 -0.17
CA GLY A 138 15.20 8.90 -1.50
C GLY A 138 14.07 8.94 -2.54
N ARG A 139 13.08 9.84 -2.38
CA ARG A 139 12.08 10.09 -3.42
C ARG A 139 12.64 11.01 -4.49
N ILE A 140 12.30 10.75 -5.75
CA ILE A 140 12.80 11.50 -6.92
C ILE A 140 11.77 12.52 -7.43
N HIS A 141 10.55 12.50 -6.93
CA HIS A 141 9.51 13.44 -7.28
C HIS A 141 9.46 14.63 -6.30
N THR A 142 8.81 15.70 -6.73
CA THR A 142 8.48 16.87 -5.93
C THR A 142 6.98 16.96 -5.69
N PHE A 143 6.54 17.77 -4.71
CA PHE A 143 5.10 17.98 -4.48
C PHE A 143 4.42 18.67 -5.67
N ALA A 144 5.12 19.53 -6.42
CA ALA A 144 4.61 20.08 -7.67
C ALA A 144 4.23 18.99 -8.68
N GLN A 145 5.00 17.91 -8.77
CA GLN A 145 4.67 16.76 -9.62
C GLN A 145 3.46 15.97 -9.09
N VAL A 146 3.23 15.94 -7.77
CA VAL A 146 1.99 15.38 -7.22
C VAL A 146 0.78 16.14 -7.75
N GLN A 147 0.80 17.48 -7.66
CA GLN A 147 -0.28 18.36 -8.16
C GLN A 147 -0.53 18.15 -9.68
N GLN A 148 0.55 18.04 -10.45
CA GLN A 148 0.47 17.75 -11.89
C GLN A 148 -0.15 16.36 -12.15
N SER A 149 0.25 15.34 -11.39
CA SER A 149 -0.27 13.97 -11.52
C SER A 149 -1.76 13.89 -11.22
N VAL A 150 -2.21 14.57 -10.16
CA VAL A 150 -3.65 14.64 -9.82
C VAL A 150 -4.43 15.32 -10.94
N THR A 151 -3.93 16.46 -11.42
CA THR A 151 -4.55 17.19 -12.53
C THR A 151 -4.63 16.32 -13.79
N ALA A 152 -3.54 15.60 -14.12
CA ALA A 152 -3.50 14.69 -15.26
C ALA A 152 -4.45 13.51 -15.10
N ALA A 153 -4.53 12.92 -13.90
CA ALA A 153 -5.45 11.82 -13.57
C ALA A 153 -6.92 12.25 -13.74
N ARG A 154 -7.29 13.40 -13.20
CA ARG A 154 -8.66 13.96 -13.34
C ARG A 154 -9.00 14.22 -14.82
N LYS A 155 -8.08 14.86 -15.57
CA LYS A 155 -8.25 15.10 -17.01
C LYS A 155 -8.27 13.80 -17.84
N ALA A 156 -7.66 12.72 -17.35
CA ALA A 156 -7.71 11.40 -17.98
C ALA A 156 -9.01 10.63 -17.70
N GLY A 157 -9.79 11.04 -16.69
CA GLY A 157 -11.07 10.44 -16.31
C GLY A 157 -11.09 9.70 -14.98
N PHE A 158 -9.95 9.62 -14.26
CA PHE A 158 -9.91 9.00 -12.94
C PHE A 158 -10.70 9.83 -11.93
N ARG A 159 -11.75 9.24 -11.36
CA ARG A 159 -12.57 9.82 -10.30
C ARG A 159 -12.28 9.24 -8.92
N ASN A 160 -11.46 8.20 -8.84
CA ASN A 160 -11.03 7.57 -7.60
C ASN A 160 -9.49 7.65 -7.53
N VAL A 161 -8.99 8.60 -6.74
CA VAL A 161 -7.56 8.83 -6.51
C VAL A 161 -7.30 8.63 -5.02
N SER A 162 -6.32 7.78 -4.71
CA SER A 162 -5.78 7.57 -3.37
C SER A 162 -4.42 8.25 -3.27
N MET A 163 -4.10 8.79 -2.09
CA MET A 163 -2.80 9.36 -1.80
C MET A 163 -2.22 8.71 -0.55
N ASP A 164 -1.01 8.17 -0.69
CA ASP A 164 -0.32 7.50 0.39
C ASP A 164 0.71 8.45 1.00
N LEU A 165 0.63 8.65 2.32
CA LEU A 165 1.45 9.55 3.12
C LEU A 165 2.23 8.77 4.17
N ILE A 166 3.39 9.30 4.57
CA ILE A 166 4.20 8.74 5.64
C ILE A 166 4.49 9.85 6.66
N TYR A 167 4.18 9.59 7.94
CA TYR A 167 4.61 10.41 9.07
C TYR A 167 5.75 9.75 9.83
N GLY A 168 6.45 10.53 10.68
CA GLY A 168 7.64 10.06 11.38
C GLY A 168 8.89 10.00 10.51
N LEU A 169 8.95 10.80 9.43
CA LEU A 169 10.11 10.88 8.55
C LEU A 169 11.33 11.48 9.25
N PRO A 170 12.58 11.24 8.78
CA PRO A 170 13.77 11.84 9.37
C PRO A 170 13.67 13.36 9.43
N GLY A 171 13.83 13.94 10.62
CA GLY A 171 13.77 15.36 10.87
C GLY A 171 12.39 16.00 10.70
N GLN A 172 11.34 15.23 10.51
CA GLN A 172 9.99 15.76 10.31
C GLN A 172 9.45 16.39 11.59
N THR A 173 8.99 17.64 11.48
CA THR A 173 8.28 18.35 12.55
C THR A 173 6.77 18.15 12.45
N MET A 174 6.05 18.41 13.55
CA MET A 174 4.59 18.41 13.56
C MET A 174 4.01 19.39 12.53
N GLN A 175 4.58 20.60 12.41
CA GLN A 175 4.14 21.59 11.43
C GLN A 175 4.25 21.09 9.99
N GLN A 176 5.36 20.42 9.61
CA GLN A 176 5.51 19.84 8.27
C GLN A 176 4.50 18.71 7.99
N TRP A 177 4.09 17.98 9.02
CA TRP A 177 3.03 16.99 8.89
C TRP A 177 1.67 17.63 8.68
N GLU A 178 1.33 18.66 9.46
CA GLU A 178 0.10 19.46 9.32
C GLU A 178 0.01 20.11 7.93
N ASP A 179 1.09 20.72 7.46
CA ASP A 179 1.19 21.31 6.12
C ASP A 179 0.99 20.26 5.02
N THR A 180 1.58 19.07 5.19
CA THR A 180 1.41 17.94 4.26
C THR A 180 -0.06 17.51 4.18
N LEU A 181 -0.72 17.32 5.32
CA LEU A 181 -2.14 16.94 5.34
C LEU A 181 -3.01 18.02 4.70
N SER A 182 -2.79 19.28 5.05
CA SER A 182 -3.53 20.41 4.49
C SER A 182 -3.38 20.49 2.96
N ALA A 183 -2.15 20.36 2.46
CA ALA A 183 -1.86 20.40 1.03
C ALA A 183 -2.50 19.21 0.27
N VAL A 184 -2.51 18.03 0.86
CA VAL A 184 -3.11 16.83 0.26
C VAL A 184 -4.63 16.88 0.31
N ILE A 185 -5.23 17.33 1.40
CA ILE A 185 -6.68 17.53 1.52
C ILE A 185 -7.19 18.53 0.46
N ALA A 186 -6.42 19.60 0.20
CA ALA A 186 -6.76 20.58 -0.83
C ALA A 186 -6.79 20.02 -2.25
N LEU A 187 -6.08 18.89 -2.53
CA LEU A 187 -6.16 18.17 -3.81
C LEU A 187 -7.42 17.28 -3.93
N ALA A 188 -8.21 17.22 -2.86
CA ALA A 188 -9.50 16.53 -2.79
C ALA A 188 -9.48 15.07 -3.30
N PRO A 189 -8.56 14.20 -2.83
CA PRO A 189 -8.61 12.78 -3.16
C PRO A 189 -9.85 12.12 -2.55
N GLU A 190 -10.24 10.95 -3.06
CA GLU A 190 -11.31 10.13 -2.49
C GLU A 190 -10.83 9.26 -1.34
N HIS A 191 -9.52 9.03 -1.26
CA HIS A 191 -8.90 8.17 -0.26
C HIS A 191 -7.53 8.70 0.15
N ILE A 192 -7.18 8.58 1.42
CA ILE A 192 -5.85 8.91 1.96
C ILE A 192 -5.40 7.76 2.86
N SER A 193 -4.15 7.33 2.67
CA SER A 193 -3.48 6.40 3.58
C SER A 193 -2.40 7.16 4.34
N CYS A 194 -2.36 7.03 5.68
CA CYS A 194 -1.34 7.63 6.54
C CYS A 194 -0.59 6.52 7.27
N TYR A 195 0.66 6.29 6.90
CA TYR A 195 1.50 5.24 7.48
C TYR A 195 2.56 5.86 8.38
N GLY A 196 2.76 5.28 9.59
CA GLY A 196 3.96 5.56 10.36
C GLY A 196 5.20 4.98 9.66
N LEU A 197 6.29 5.75 9.62
CA LEU A 197 7.55 5.24 9.08
C LEU A 197 8.01 4.04 9.90
N LYS A 198 8.25 2.93 9.22
CA LYS A 198 8.86 1.75 9.83
C LYS A 198 10.28 1.57 9.30
N LEU A 199 11.23 1.50 10.23
CA LEU A 199 12.63 1.25 9.89
C LEU A 199 12.86 -0.25 9.74
N GLU A 200 12.91 -0.73 8.49
CA GLU A 200 13.10 -2.15 8.20
C GLU A 200 14.60 -2.48 8.01
N PRO A 201 15.13 -3.50 8.74
CA PRO A 201 16.51 -3.93 8.58
C PRO A 201 16.87 -4.26 7.14
N GLY A 202 18.04 -3.82 6.70
CA GLY A 202 18.52 -4.00 5.32
C GLY A 202 18.04 -2.93 4.34
N THR A 203 17.36 -1.90 4.81
CA THR A 203 17.08 -0.68 4.02
C THR A 203 18.16 0.37 4.26
N PRO A 204 18.51 1.21 3.25
CA PRO A 204 19.49 2.28 3.46
C PRO A 204 19.14 3.24 4.60
N LEU A 205 17.86 3.48 4.85
CA LEU A 205 17.41 4.35 5.93
C LEU A 205 17.65 3.71 7.32
N TYR A 206 17.45 2.39 7.42
CA TYR A 206 17.76 1.66 8.64
C TYR A 206 19.27 1.68 8.96
N GLU A 207 20.13 1.55 7.94
CA GLU A 207 21.57 1.60 8.13
C GLU A 207 22.04 2.97 8.65
N ARG A 208 21.39 4.05 8.21
CA ARG A 208 21.66 5.44 8.65
C ARG A 208 20.91 5.87 9.91
N ARG A 209 20.13 4.98 10.55
CA ARG A 209 19.23 5.34 11.66
C ARG A 209 19.90 6.01 12.87
N LEU A 210 21.20 5.80 13.08
CA LEU A 210 21.95 6.44 14.16
C LEU A 210 22.48 7.83 13.78
N GLU A 211 22.48 8.15 12.48
CA GLU A 211 22.94 9.44 11.93
C GLU A 211 21.76 10.40 11.72
N GLU A 212 20.54 9.89 11.73
CA GLU A 212 19.31 10.64 11.48
C GLU A 212 18.56 10.92 12.79
N THR A 213 17.88 12.05 12.85
CA THR A 213 16.97 12.36 13.95
C THR A 213 15.55 12.00 13.53
N PHE A 214 14.88 11.14 14.27
CA PHE A 214 13.49 10.76 14.03
C PHE A 214 12.59 11.34 15.13
N PRO A 215 11.33 11.68 14.82
CA PRO A 215 10.32 11.90 15.85
C PRO A 215 10.22 10.66 16.77
N ASP A 216 10.18 10.89 18.07
CA ASP A 216 9.99 9.82 19.05
C ASP A 216 8.57 9.22 18.97
N ASP A 217 8.30 8.19 19.78
CA ASP A 217 7.03 7.48 19.75
C ASP A 217 5.86 8.39 20.14
N ASP A 218 6.05 9.32 21.09
CA ASP A 218 5.02 10.27 21.50
C ASP A 218 4.71 11.27 20.38
N ALA A 219 5.73 11.83 19.74
CA ALA A 219 5.56 12.73 18.60
C ALA A 219 4.89 12.01 17.41
N GLN A 220 5.22 10.74 17.14
CA GLN A 220 4.55 9.96 16.10
C GLN A 220 3.10 9.65 16.47
N ALA A 221 2.79 9.39 17.74
CA ALA A 221 1.42 9.23 18.22
C ALA A 221 0.61 10.52 18.05
N ASP A 222 1.19 11.68 18.35
CA ASP A 222 0.56 12.98 18.14
C ASP A 222 0.30 13.26 16.65
N MET A 223 1.25 12.95 15.76
CA MET A 223 1.08 13.04 14.31
C MET A 223 -0.09 12.15 13.82
N TYR A 224 -0.19 10.94 14.34
CA TYR A 224 -1.30 10.04 14.00
C TYR A 224 -2.65 10.59 14.46
N LEU A 225 -2.75 11.01 15.73
CA LEU A 225 -3.98 11.55 16.30
C LEU A 225 -4.43 12.84 15.58
N TYR A 226 -3.48 13.68 15.21
CA TYR A 226 -3.76 14.84 14.38
C TYR A 226 -4.34 14.46 13.02
N ALA A 227 -3.73 13.45 12.34
CA ALA A 227 -4.24 12.98 11.06
C ALA A 227 -5.68 12.46 11.17
N VAL A 228 -6.00 11.68 12.20
CA VAL A 228 -7.37 11.19 12.44
C VAL A 228 -8.34 12.37 12.56
N THR A 229 -8.00 13.35 13.40
CA THR A 229 -8.87 14.53 13.66
C THR A 229 -9.02 15.39 12.41
N ALA A 230 -7.90 15.72 11.74
CA ALA A 230 -7.90 16.59 10.57
C ALA A 230 -8.65 15.95 9.39
N LEU A 231 -8.48 14.66 9.16
CA LEU A 231 -9.14 13.95 8.07
C LEU A 231 -10.64 13.80 8.34
N GLU A 232 -11.04 13.49 9.58
CA GLU A 232 -12.45 13.40 9.95
C GLU A 232 -13.18 14.75 9.77
N GLN A 233 -12.57 15.84 10.19
CA GLN A 233 -13.09 17.21 10.00
C GLN A 233 -13.25 17.60 8.53
N ASN A 234 -12.48 16.96 7.63
CA ASN A 234 -12.55 17.16 6.18
C ASN A 234 -13.35 16.08 5.44
N GLY A 235 -14.16 15.30 6.18
CA GLY A 235 -15.12 14.35 5.63
C GLY A 235 -14.53 13.01 5.20
N TYR A 236 -13.33 12.67 5.68
CA TYR A 236 -12.75 11.34 5.47
C TYR A 236 -13.01 10.45 6.68
N GLY A 237 -13.81 9.42 6.53
CA GLY A 237 -14.05 8.43 7.57
C GLY A 237 -12.92 7.42 7.66
N GLN A 238 -12.36 7.23 8.86
CA GLN A 238 -11.41 6.17 9.14
C GLN A 238 -12.12 4.81 9.11
N TYR A 239 -11.62 3.83 8.37
CA TYR A 239 -12.20 2.49 8.30
C TYR A 239 -11.25 1.37 8.70
N GLU A 240 -9.96 1.67 8.79
CA GLU A 240 -8.92 0.85 9.44
C GLU A 240 -7.80 1.79 9.92
N ILE A 241 -6.75 1.27 10.56
CA ILE A 241 -5.79 2.07 11.32
C ILE A 241 -5.08 3.15 10.48
N SER A 242 -4.78 2.87 9.21
CA SER A 242 -4.02 3.77 8.34
C SER A 242 -4.85 4.39 7.21
N ASN A 243 -6.08 3.94 6.98
CA ASN A 243 -6.82 4.28 5.78
C ASN A 243 -8.10 5.06 6.06
N PHE A 244 -8.27 6.14 5.27
CA PHE A 244 -9.35 7.10 5.38
C PHE A 244 -9.99 7.31 4.01
N ALA A 245 -11.31 7.35 3.94
CA ALA A 245 -12.04 7.51 2.69
C ALA A 245 -13.22 8.47 2.82
N LYS A 246 -13.48 9.23 1.76
CA LYS A 246 -14.74 9.97 1.62
C LYS A 246 -15.88 8.99 1.33
N PRO A 247 -17.11 9.28 1.81
CA PRO A 247 -18.26 8.53 1.40
C PRO A 247 -18.44 8.64 -0.13
N PRO A 248 -18.96 7.60 -0.81
CA PRO A 248 -19.20 7.64 -2.24
C PRO A 248 -20.10 8.82 -2.61
N GLN A 249 -19.66 9.66 -3.53
CA GLN A 249 -20.46 10.79 -4.01
C GLN A 249 -21.67 10.25 -4.79
N PRO A 250 -22.89 10.80 -4.59
CA PRO A 250 -24.09 10.35 -5.30
C PRO A 250 -23.98 10.43 -6.82
N GLU A 251 -23.26 11.42 -7.34
CA GLU A 251 -23.04 11.64 -8.77
C GLU A 251 -22.18 10.55 -9.44
N VAL A 252 -21.21 9.99 -8.72
CA VAL A 252 -20.38 8.87 -9.21
C VAL A 252 -21.21 7.60 -9.38
N LEU A 253 -22.30 7.46 -8.62
CA LEU A 253 -23.22 6.34 -8.69
C LEU A 253 -24.20 6.46 -9.86
N ALA A 254 -24.56 7.67 -10.28
CA ALA A 254 -25.51 7.92 -11.36
C ALA A 254 -24.94 7.59 -12.75
N ASP A 255 -23.68 7.90 -12.99
CA ASP A 255 -23.00 7.71 -14.29
C ASP A 255 -22.63 6.24 -14.58
N ALA A 256 -22.57 5.40 -13.54
CA ALA A 256 -22.21 3.98 -13.66
C ALA A 256 -23.41 3.04 -13.84
N GLY A 257 -24.65 3.55 -13.92
CA GLY A 257 -25.86 2.71 -13.98
C GLY A 257 -26.02 1.81 -12.74
N VAL A 258 -25.35 2.15 -11.66
CA VAL A 258 -25.30 1.34 -10.44
C VAL A 258 -26.56 1.64 -9.61
N ARG A 259 -27.46 0.68 -9.53
CA ARG A 259 -28.51 0.66 -8.50
C ARG A 259 -27.86 0.88 -7.14
N ARG A 260 -28.46 1.79 -6.33
CA ARG A 260 -28.05 2.14 -4.96
C ARG A 260 -27.39 0.96 -4.24
N LEU A 261 -26.08 0.89 -4.26
CA LEU A 261 -25.35 0.03 -3.37
C LEU A 261 -25.32 0.76 -2.03
N ARG A 262 -25.90 0.12 -1.02
CA ARG A 262 -25.68 0.51 0.37
C ARG A 262 -24.17 0.66 0.58
N PRO A 263 -23.69 1.60 1.43
CA PRO A 263 -22.27 1.73 1.68
C PRO A 263 -21.72 0.33 1.96
N ARG A 264 -20.91 -0.18 1.03
CA ARG A 264 -20.24 -1.45 1.24
C ARG A 264 -19.33 -1.19 2.42
N ARG A 265 -19.53 -1.92 3.51
CA ARG A 265 -18.59 -1.97 4.60
C ARG A 265 -17.20 -2.09 3.98
N PRO A 266 -16.20 -1.33 4.50
CA PRO A 266 -14.83 -1.40 3.99
C PRO A 266 -14.47 -2.86 3.76
N LEU A 267 -13.86 -3.12 2.61
CA LEU A 267 -13.43 -4.47 2.24
C LEU A 267 -12.51 -4.97 3.37
N ARG A 268 -13.09 -5.68 4.33
CA ARG A 268 -12.29 -6.51 5.20
C ARG A 268 -11.60 -7.47 4.25
N PHE A 269 -10.28 -7.41 4.17
CA PHE A 269 -9.42 -8.39 3.51
C PHE A 269 -9.65 -9.77 4.15
N ARG A 270 -10.85 -10.25 4.05
CA ARG A 270 -11.23 -11.63 4.33
C ARG A 270 -11.52 -12.22 2.98
N ARG A 271 -10.48 -12.81 2.38
CA ARG A 271 -10.59 -14.01 1.53
C ARG A 271 -9.43 -14.01 0.51
N ARG A 272 -8.84 -15.15 0.39
CA ARG A 272 -7.79 -15.62 -0.53
C ARG A 272 -7.41 -14.62 -1.63
N ALA A 273 -6.33 -13.88 -1.42
CA ALA A 273 -5.66 -13.16 -2.49
C ALA A 273 -4.78 -14.14 -3.26
N VAL A 274 -4.89 -14.15 -4.57
CA VAL A 274 -3.95 -14.88 -5.44
C VAL A 274 -2.93 -13.87 -5.93
N ARG A 275 -1.68 -14.03 -5.46
CA ARG A 275 -0.56 -13.24 -5.93
C ARG A 275 -0.03 -13.82 -7.23
N LEU A 276 -0.07 -13.04 -8.31
CA LEU A 276 0.45 -13.44 -9.62
C LEU A 276 1.83 -12.79 -9.83
N CYS A 277 2.88 -13.62 -9.77
CA CYS A 277 4.24 -13.25 -10.15
C CYS A 277 4.78 -14.36 -11.03
N PRO A 278 5.47 -14.07 -12.15
CA PRO A 278 6.21 -15.09 -12.88
C PRO A 278 7.32 -15.61 -11.96
N GLY A 279 7.39 -16.95 -11.79
CA GLY A 279 8.38 -17.56 -10.94
C GLY A 279 9.80 -17.33 -11.44
N SER A 280 10.64 -16.68 -10.67
CA SER A 280 12.07 -16.98 -10.67
C SER A 280 12.22 -18.30 -9.92
N GLY A 281 12.80 -19.32 -10.53
CA GLY A 281 12.87 -20.70 -10.03
C GLY A 281 13.67 -20.93 -8.75
N ARG A 282 13.63 -19.99 -7.80
CA ARG A 282 13.99 -20.16 -6.40
C ARG A 282 13.09 -19.25 -5.56
N VAL A 283 12.02 -19.83 -5.09
CA VAL A 283 11.28 -19.27 -3.96
C VAL A 283 12.20 -19.38 -2.76
N HIS A 284 12.85 -18.30 -2.36
CA HIS A 284 13.28 -18.18 -0.99
C HIS A 284 12.01 -18.23 -0.14
N ARG A 285 11.73 -19.39 0.44
CA ARG A 285 10.84 -19.57 1.58
C ARG A 285 11.45 -18.78 2.76
N ARG A 286 11.30 -17.46 2.77
CA ARG A 286 11.11 -16.74 4.00
C ARG A 286 9.62 -16.46 4.08
N GLN A 287 9.03 -17.18 4.95
CA GLN A 287 7.67 -17.18 5.39
C GLN A 287 7.17 -15.74 5.55
N ALA A 288 6.29 -15.30 4.64
CA ALA A 288 5.18 -14.52 5.13
C ALA A 288 4.31 -15.55 5.86
N ASP A 289 4.45 -15.64 7.16
CA ASP A 289 3.53 -16.36 8.00
C ASP A 289 2.12 -15.87 7.64
N PRO A 290 1.21 -16.75 7.24
CA PRO A 290 -0.18 -16.37 7.15
C PRO A 290 -0.56 -16.00 8.58
N LEU A 291 -0.94 -14.74 8.81
CA LEU A 291 -1.54 -14.29 10.04
C LEU A 291 -2.48 -15.39 10.53
N ARG A 292 -2.05 -16.12 11.56
CA ARG A 292 -2.91 -17.01 12.32
C ARG A 292 -4.06 -16.15 12.82
N VAL A 293 -5.21 -16.32 12.22
CA VAL A 293 -6.45 -15.77 12.71
C VAL A 293 -6.69 -16.43 14.06
N GLY A 294 -6.30 -15.72 15.12
CA GLY A 294 -6.68 -16.07 16.47
C GLY A 294 -8.20 -16.12 16.54
N GLU A 295 -8.68 -17.15 17.20
CA GLU A 295 -10.08 -17.40 17.48
C GLU A 295 -10.79 -16.15 18.02
N ARG A 296 -12.02 -15.96 17.56
CA ARG A 296 -12.91 -14.88 17.94
C ARG A 296 -13.05 -14.83 19.46
N ARG A 297 -12.52 -13.80 20.09
CA ARG A 297 -13.13 -13.28 21.33
C ARG A 297 -14.09 -12.17 20.90
N HIS A 298 -15.35 -12.35 21.23
CA HIS A 298 -16.38 -11.33 21.15
C HIS A 298 -15.90 -10.13 21.96
N ILE A 299 -15.59 -9.02 21.31
CA ILE A 299 -15.42 -7.74 22.00
C ILE A 299 -16.82 -7.16 22.15
N ASP A 300 -17.27 -7.07 23.39
CA ASP A 300 -18.51 -6.41 23.79
C ASP A 300 -18.45 -4.93 23.37
N PRO A 301 -19.44 -4.41 22.64
CA PRO A 301 -19.47 -3.02 22.20
C PRO A 301 -19.67 -1.99 23.31
N ARG A 302 -19.68 -2.38 24.57
CA ARG A 302 -19.88 -1.51 25.74
C ARG A 302 -18.62 -1.13 26.49
N LEU A 303 -17.42 -1.52 26.03
CA LEU A 303 -16.17 -1.10 26.66
C LEU A 303 -15.88 0.38 26.33
N ARG A 304 -16.45 1.26 27.15
CA ARG A 304 -16.05 2.67 27.24
C ARG A 304 -14.64 2.72 27.86
N ILE A 305 -13.68 3.23 27.09
CA ILE A 305 -12.37 3.59 27.61
C ILE A 305 -12.57 4.70 28.64
N ARG A 306 -12.47 4.37 29.94
CA ARG A 306 -12.34 5.37 30.98
C ARG A 306 -10.89 5.82 31.02
N HIS A 307 -10.64 7.09 30.73
CA HIS A 307 -9.38 7.73 31.04
C HIS A 307 -9.13 7.63 32.55
N ALA A 308 -8.10 6.88 32.92
CA ALA A 308 -7.57 6.90 34.28
C ALA A 308 -6.48 7.96 34.32
N VAL A 309 -6.77 9.07 35.03
CA VAL A 309 -5.77 10.04 35.45
C VAL A 309 -5.00 9.38 36.61
N PRO A 310 -3.66 9.30 36.60
CA PRO A 310 -2.91 8.78 37.71
C PRO A 310 -2.84 9.83 38.83
N ALA A 311 -3.37 9.48 39.99
CA ALA A 311 -3.11 10.19 41.25
C ALA A 311 -1.72 9.79 41.77
N HIS A 312 -0.92 10.77 42.16
CA HIS A 312 0.37 10.62 42.83
C HIS A 312 0.29 9.82 44.12
N GLY A 313 1.29 8.95 44.32
CA GLY A 313 1.56 8.37 45.66
C GLY A 313 2.34 7.05 45.62
N GLY A 314 3.62 7.13 45.76
CA GLY A 314 4.57 6.35 46.55
C GLY A 314 4.61 4.82 46.47
N GLY A 315 5.80 4.26 46.21
CA GLY A 315 6.21 2.98 46.75
C GLY A 315 6.75 1.93 45.78
N HIS A 316 8.07 1.80 45.78
CA HIS A 316 8.89 0.75 45.15
C HIS A 316 8.28 -0.67 45.21
N ARG A 317 8.33 -1.37 44.06
CA ARG A 317 8.82 -2.77 43.90
C ARG A 317 8.88 -3.13 42.43
N GLN A 318 10.10 -3.39 41.97
CA GLN A 318 10.36 -3.98 40.64
C GLN A 318 10.02 -5.48 40.64
N PRO A 319 9.45 -6.03 39.57
CA PRO A 319 9.49 -7.47 39.35
C PRO A 319 10.73 -7.83 38.57
N VAL A 320 11.51 -8.74 39.12
CA VAL A 320 12.69 -9.40 38.53
C VAL A 320 12.18 -10.39 37.49
N PHE A 321 12.51 -10.16 36.21
CA PHE A 321 12.43 -11.21 35.21
C PHE A 321 13.72 -12.01 35.21
N ARG A 322 13.61 -13.32 35.42
CA ARG A 322 14.71 -14.28 35.27
C ARG A 322 14.87 -14.61 33.78
N ASP A 323 16.08 -14.42 33.29
CA ASP A 323 16.54 -14.89 31.99
C ASP A 323 16.80 -16.40 32.06
N ASP A 324 16.01 -17.20 31.34
CA ASP A 324 16.35 -18.58 31.02
C ASP A 324 16.92 -18.59 29.57
N VAL A 325 18.25 -18.60 29.50
CA VAL A 325 19.01 -18.81 28.26
C VAL A 325 19.33 -20.31 28.17
N PRO A 326 18.96 -21.02 27.10
CA PRO A 326 19.45 -22.37 26.87
C PRO A 326 20.86 -22.37 26.33
N PRO A 327 21.68 -23.43 26.61
CA PRO A 327 23.11 -23.45 26.39
C PRO A 327 23.50 -23.63 24.91
N ALA A 328 24.62 -23.00 24.55
CA ALA A 328 25.24 -23.06 23.25
C ALA A 328 25.76 -24.49 22.91
N VAL A 329 25.55 -24.92 21.66
CA VAL A 329 26.11 -26.14 21.09
C VAL A 329 27.51 -25.82 20.52
N PRO A 330 28.53 -26.65 20.77
CA PRO A 330 29.90 -26.36 20.36
C PRO A 330 30.14 -26.56 18.86
N ALA A 331 30.95 -25.68 18.30
CA ALA A 331 31.47 -25.76 16.95
C ALA A 331 32.48 -26.92 16.81
N HIS A 332 32.22 -27.84 15.90
CA HIS A 332 33.24 -28.77 15.42
C HIS A 332 33.98 -28.16 14.21
N GLY A 333 35.28 -27.96 14.40
CA GLY A 333 36.18 -27.58 13.36
C GLY A 333 36.49 -28.77 12.43
N GLY A 334 36.71 -28.46 11.16
CA GLY A 334 37.21 -29.40 10.16
C GLY A 334 37.95 -28.64 9.07
N ALA A 335 39.25 -28.80 9.05
CA ALA A 335 40.22 -28.10 8.21
C ALA A 335 40.25 -28.61 6.76
N ALA A 336 40.56 -27.68 5.86
CA ALA A 336 41.42 -27.72 4.67
C ALA A 336 41.36 -28.92 3.71
N ARG A 337 41.21 -28.64 2.38
CA ARG A 337 42.33 -28.66 1.40
C ARG A 337 41.83 -28.25 0.01
N ALA A 338 42.70 -27.47 -0.60
CA ALA A 338 42.64 -27.04 -1.99
C ALA A 338 42.74 -28.20 -3.00
N VAL A 339 42.08 -28.04 -4.13
CA VAL A 339 42.63 -28.05 -5.50
C VAL A 339 41.69 -27.22 -6.35
#